data_527668e308cbe823937dbe12b668e91f
#
_entry.id   527668e308cbe823937dbe12b668e91f
#
_cell.length_a   1.000
_cell.length_b   1.000
_cell.length_c   1.000
_cell.angle_alpha   90.00
_cell.angle_beta   90.00
_cell.angle_gamma   90.00
#
_symmetry.space_group_name_H-M   'P 1'
#
loop_
_entity.id
_entity.type
_entity.pdbx_description
1 polymer ?
#
loop_
_entity_poly.entity_id
_entity_poly.type
_entity_poly.pdbx_seq_one_letter_code
_entity_poly.pdbx_strand_id
1 'polypeptide(L)'
;MQATDRTQPKPGKSPIINIKKPQSFVLDNGMKILVVENHKLPKVSFNLTLDNAPFAEGNKKGVDELTSNLIGNGSKKTTKTAFNEEIDFWGVDINFSSHGATANSLSKYSGRILELMAEGVLHPNFTQEDFDKEKAKLIEGMKAEEKSVPAIASRVVDVLAFGKNHPTGEFMTEET
;
A
#
# COMPACT_ATOMS: atom_id res chain seq x y z
N MET A 1 58.41 4.78 5.98
CA MET A 1 56.96 4.52 5.83
C MET A 1 56.38 4.55 7.20
N GLN A 2 55.49 5.51 7.51
CA GLN A 2 54.77 5.54 8.77
C GLN A 2 53.69 4.46 8.76
N ALA A 3 53.65 3.60 9.77
CA ALA A 3 52.61 2.58 9.90
C ALA A 3 51.24 3.27 10.09
N THR A 4 50.30 2.97 9.21
CA THR A 4 48.93 3.49 9.31
C THR A 4 48.30 2.94 10.58
N ASP A 5 47.85 3.85 11.47
CA ASP A 5 47.11 3.47 12.67
C ASP A 5 45.80 2.78 12.26
N ARG A 6 45.64 1.51 12.64
CA ARG A 6 44.49 0.66 12.35
C ARG A 6 43.62 0.42 13.60
N THR A 7 43.84 1.18 14.66
CA THR A 7 43.00 1.10 15.86
C THR A 7 41.59 1.54 15.57
N GLN A 8 40.64 0.75 16.04
CA GLN A 8 39.21 1.06 15.87
C GLN A 8 38.90 2.39 16.55
N PRO A 9 38.24 3.34 15.85
CA PRO A 9 37.84 4.61 16.48
C PRO A 9 36.93 4.36 17.69
N LYS A 10 37.14 5.12 18.76
CA LYS A 10 36.27 5.04 19.94
C LYS A 10 34.85 5.48 19.55
N PRO A 11 33.81 4.79 20.08
CA PRO A 11 32.43 5.19 19.83
C PRO A 11 32.20 6.62 20.30
N GLY A 12 31.57 7.46 19.46
CA GLY A 12 31.12 8.79 19.81
C GLY A 12 29.97 8.76 20.83
N LYS A 13 29.56 9.93 21.33
CA LYS A 13 28.36 10.04 22.16
C LYS A 13 27.13 9.57 21.36
N SER A 14 26.30 8.74 21.97
CA SER A 14 25.03 8.33 21.37
C SER A 14 24.18 9.56 21.02
N PRO A 15 23.59 9.63 19.81
CA PRO A 15 22.71 10.74 19.44
C PRO A 15 21.48 10.76 20.34
N ILE A 16 21.08 11.95 20.79
CA ILE A 16 19.82 12.14 21.49
C ILE A 16 18.71 12.21 20.43
N ILE A 17 17.87 11.17 20.40
CA ILE A 17 16.72 11.10 19.48
C ILE A 17 15.55 11.82 20.17
N ASN A 18 15.15 12.98 19.63
CA ASN A 18 14.00 13.73 20.11
C ASN A 18 12.83 13.56 19.12
N ILE A 19 11.92 12.63 19.42
CA ILE A 19 10.74 12.35 18.61
C ILE A 19 9.61 13.25 19.09
N LYS A 20 9.14 14.15 18.23
CA LYS A 20 7.96 14.96 18.51
C LYS A 20 6.71 14.07 18.49
N LYS A 21 5.81 14.27 19.45
CA LYS A 21 4.50 13.61 19.45
C LYS A 21 3.66 14.15 18.29
N PRO A 22 2.97 13.28 17.53
CA PRO A 22 2.00 13.71 16.52
C PRO A 22 0.88 14.55 17.18
N GLN A 23 0.40 15.55 16.45
CA GLN A 23 -0.90 16.16 16.74
C GLN A 23 -1.99 15.17 16.35
N SER A 24 -3.02 15.00 17.18
CA SER A 24 -4.10 14.05 16.95
C SER A 24 -5.45 14.71 17.15
N PHE A 25 -6.37 14.51 16.21
CA PHE A 25 -7.77 14.92 16.33
C PHE A 25 -8.67 13.93 15.59
N VAL A 26 -9.97 13.98 15.86
CA VAL A 26 -10.97 13.11 15.25
C VAL A 26 -11.99 14.01 14.55
N LEU A 27 -12.33 13.66 13.30
CA LEU A 27 -13.38 14.34 12.54
C LEU A 27 -14.77 13.84 12.97
N ASP A 28 -15.82 14.58 12.62
CA ASP A 28 -17.20 14.24 12.99
C ASP A 28 -17.65 12.87 12.46
N ASN A 29 -17.06 12.40 11.37
CA ASN A 29 -17.29 11.06 10.80
C ASN A 29 -16.52 9.93 11.49
N GLY A 30 -15.76 10.24 12.57
CA GLY A 30 -14.97 9.27 13.32
C GLY A 30 -13.55 9.04 12.79
N MET A 31 -13.16 9.66 11.66
CA MET A 31 -11.80 9.52 11.13
C MET A 31 -10.78 10.15 12.06
N LYS A 32 -9.80 9.36 12.48
CA LYS A 32 -8.67 9.83 13.30
C LYS A 32 -7.55 10.37 12.41
N ILE A 33 -7.16 11.61 12.63
CA ILE A 33 -6.08 12.28 11.91
C ILE A 33 -4.86 12.40 12.82
N LEU A 34 -3.71 12.04 12.29
CA LEU A 34 -2.41 12.21 12.93
C LEU A 34 -1.55 13.12 12.06
N VAL A 35 -1.03 14.20 12.61
CA VAL A 35 -0.20 15.16 11.89
C VAL A 35 1.18 15.25 12.53
N VAL A 36 2.21 15.07 11.70
CA VAL A 36 3.62 15.27 12.08
C VAL A 36 4.22 16.35 11.19
N GLU A 37 4.55 17.49 11.77
CA GLU A 37 5.12 18.62 11.04
C GLU A 37 6.64 18.51 10.89
N ASN A 38 7.10 18.63 9.63
CA ASN A 38 8.51 18.71 9.30
C ASN A 38 8.71 19.72 8.16
N HIS A 39 9.24 20.89 8.46
CA HIS A 39 9.40 21.99 7.52
C HIS A 39 10.79 22.05 6.83
N LYS A 40 11.59 20.97 6.91
CA LYS A 40 12.91 20.94 6.26
C LYS A 40 12.81 20.88 4.73
N LEU A 41 11.75 20.27 4.21
CA LEU A 41 11.48 20.14 2.78
C LEU A 41 10.02 20.53 2.51
N PRO A 42 9.72 21.17 1.37
CA PRO A 42 8.35 21.53 0.99
C PRO A 42 7.59 20.31 0.43
N LYS A 43 7.50 19.23 1.21
CA LYS A 43 6.81 17.98 0.84
C LYS A 43 5.73 17.66 1.85
N VAL A 44 4.68 16.98 1.36
CA VAL A 44 3.64 16.38 2.17
C VAL A 44 3.48 14.91 1.78
N SER A 45 3.24 14.07 2.78
CA SER A 45 2.88 12.66 2.60
C SER A 45 1.54 12.42 3.29
N PHE A 46 0.62 11.82 2.58
CA PHE A 46 -0.65 11.34 3.11
C PHE A 46 -0.60 9.81 3.22
N ASN A 47 -1.14 9.29 4.30
CA ASN A 47 -1.30 7.86 4.50
C ASN A 47 -2.69 7.61 5.09
N LEU A 48 -3.57 7.06 4.28
CA LEU A 48 -4.88 6.56 4.70
C LEU A 48 -4.75 5.08 5.02
N THR A 49 -5.15 4.69 6.21
CA THR A 49 -5.17 3.29 6.62
C THR A 49 -6.58 2.93 7.07
N LEU A 50 -7.11 1.85 6.54
CA LEU A 50 -8.35 1.23 7.01
C LEU A 50 -7.98 0.18 8.05
N ASP A 51 -8.47 0.37 9.29
CA ASP A 51 -8.26 -0.57 10.40
C ASP A 51 -9.30 -1.69 10.34
N ASN A 52 -9.18 -2.54 9.31
CA ASN A 52 -10.03 -3.71 9.13
C ASN A 52 -9.33 -4.93 9.72
N ALA A 53 -10.06 -5.70 10.53
CA ALA A 53 -9.57 -7.00 10.97
C ALA A 53 -9.35 -7.92 9.77
N PRO A 54 -8.30 -8.78 9.77
CA PRO A 54 -8.15 -9.80 8.76
C PRO A 54 -9.40 -10.69 8.65
N PHE A 55 -9.85 -10.96 7.45
CA PHE A 55 -11.02 -11.80 7.19
C PHE A 55 -10.67 -12.94 6.23
N ALA A 56 -11.38 -14.05 6.38
CA ALA A 56 -11.22 -15.18 5.46
C ALA A 56 -12.05 -14.94 4.21
N GLU A 57 -11.45 -15.07 3.03
CA GLU A 57 -12.11 -14.85 1.74
C GLU A 57 -12.96 -16.06 1.29
N GLY A 58 -12.73 -17.22 1.91
CA GLY A 58 -13.50 -18.44 1.68
C GLY A 58 -13.40 -18.95 0.25
N ASN A 59 -14.52 -18.97 -0.47
CA ASN A 59 -14.60 -19.43 -1.87
C ASN A 59 -14.40 -18.32 -2.92
N LYS A 60 -13.98 -17.12 -2.48
CA LYS A 60 -13.67 -15.97 -3.34
C LYS A 60 -12.28 -15.46 -3.07
N LYS A 61 -11.32 -16.38 -2.97
CA LYS A 61 -9.93 -16.03 -2.68
C LYS A 61 -9.34 -15.17 -3.77
N GLY A 62 -8.57 -14.17 -3.37
CA GLY A 62 -8.00 -13.17 -4.26
C GLY A 62 -8.84 -11.91 -4.44
N VAL A 63 -10.00 -11.81 -3.77
CA VAL A 63 -10.83 -10.59 -3.87
C VAL A 63 -10.11 -9.37 -3.31
N ASP A 64 -9.34 -9.54 -2.24
CA ASP A 64 -8.55 -8.45 -1.64
C ASP A 64 -7.44 -7.98 -2.59
N GLU A 65 -6.72 -8.92 -3.19
CA GLU A 65 -5.66 -8.62 -4.17
C GLU A 65 -6.21 -7.98 -5.44
N LEU A 66 -7.30 -8.53 -6.00
CA LEU A 66 -7.97 -7.95 -7.16
C LEU A 66 -8.51 -6.55 -6.85
N THR A 67 -9.07 -6.34 -5.66
CA THR A 67 -9.52 -5.01 -5.23
C THR A 67 -8.34 -4.04 -5.18
N SER A 68 -7.21 -4.45 -4.61
CA SER A 68 -5.99 -3.64 -4.53
C SER A 68 -5.44 -3.28 -5.92
N ASN A 69 -5.52 -4.19 -6.90
CA ASN A 69 -5.05 -3.96 -8.26
C ASN A 69 -6.01 -3.10 -9.10
N LEU A 70 -7.28 -3.08 -8.73
CA LEU A 70 -8.32 -2.35 -9.47
C LEU A 70 -8.60 -0.95 -8.92
N ILE A 71 -8.46 -0.75 -7.61
CA ILE A 71 -8.68 0.55 -6.99
C ILE A 71 -7.63 1.55 -7.48
N GLY A 72 -8.04 2.78 -7.79
CA GLY A 72 -7.15 3.78 -8.36
C GLY A 72 -6.99 3.71 -9.88
N ASN A 73 -7.65 2.78 -10.56
CA ASN A 73 -7.73 2.72 -12.02
C ASN A 73 -8.76 3.73 -12.59
N GLY A 74 -8.60 5.02 -12.24
CA GLY A 74 -9.60 6.04 -12.52
C GLY A 74 -10.71 6.06 -11.47
N SER A 75 -11.74 6.84 -11.76
CA SER A 75 -12.91 7.00 -10.91
C SER A 75 -14.19 6.96 -11.74
N LYS A 76 -15.36 6.98 -11.06
CA LYS A 76 -16.65 7.16 -11.76
C LYS A 76 -16.79 8.49 -12.50
N LYS A 77 -15.92 9.47 -12.20
CA LYS A 77 -15.93 10.80 -12.82
C LYS A 77 -14.82 10.96 -13.84
N THR A 78 -13.70 10.28 -13.66
CA THR A 78 -12.48 10.47 -14.44
C THR A 78 -12.00 9.13 -14.96
N THR A 79 -11.81 9.03 -16.29
CA THR A 79 -11.29 7.81 -16.91
C THR A 79 -9.89 7.47 -16.38
N LYS A 80 -9.49 6.20 -16.46
CA LYS A 80 -8.15 5.73 -16.06
C LYS A 80 -7.04 6.55 -16.72
N THR A 81 -7.15 6.80 -18.01
CA THR A 81 -6.15 7.59 -18.76
C THR A 81 -6.05 9.02 -18.23
N ALA A 82 -7.16 9.73 -18.12
CA ALA A 82 -7.18 11.12 -17.64
C ALA A 82 -6.73 11.21 -16.16
N PHE A 83 -7.07 10.23 -15.35
CA PHE A 83 -6.65 10.17 -13.94
C PHE A 83 -5.13 10.00 -13.82
N ASN A 84 -4.55 9.10 -14.60
CA ASN A 84 -3.10 8.88 -14.62
C ASN A 84 -2.35 10.07 -15.22
N GLU A 85 -2.85 10.65 -16.32
CA GLU A 85 -2.26 11.86 -16.91
C GLU A 85 -2.23 13.03 -15.92
N GLU A 86 -3.25 13.17 -15.09
CA GLU A 86 -3.27 14.20 -14.05
C GLU A 86 -2.25 13.92 -12.93
N ILE A 87 -2.12 12.68 -12.48
CA ILE A 87 -1.10 12.26 -11.51
C ILE A 87 0.30 12.56 -12.06
N ASP A 88 0.57 12.17 -13.30
CA ASP A 88 1.83 12.40 -13.98
C ASP A 88 2.12 13.90 -14.18
N PHE A 89 1.11 14.69 -14.55
CA PHE A 89 1.23 16.13 -14.69
C PHE A 89 1.69 16.83 -13.42
N TRP A 90 1.18 16.41 -12.27
CA TRP A 90 1.58 16.95 -10.98
C TRP A 90 2.91 16.37 -10.47
N GLY A 91 3.45 15.34 -11.11
CA GLY A 91 4.67 14.64 -10.70
C GLY A 91 4.54 14.06 -9.31
N VAL A 92 3.40 13.45 -9.00
CA VAL A 92 3.08 12.90 -7.69
C VAL A 92 3.02 11.38 -7.77
N ASP A 93 3.13 10.77 -6.59
CA ASP A 93 3.03 9.33 -6.42
C ASP A 93 1.82 9.05 -5.53
N ILE A 94 0.80 8.38 -6.09
CA ILE A 94 -0.38 7.94 -5.36
C ILE A 94 -0.49 6.42 -5.53
N ASN A 95 -0.47 5.71 -4.42
CA ASN A 95 -0.65 4.25 -4.40
C ASN A 95 -1.93 3.92 -3.67
N PHE A 96 -2.70 3.00 -4.23
CA PHE A 96 -3.96 2.53 -3.69
C PHE A 96 -3.88 1.05 -3.33
N SER A 97 -4.66 0.64 -2.34
CA SER A 97 -4.88 -0.75 -1.97
C SER A 97 -6.25 -0.92 -1.31
N SER A 98 -6.69 -2.16 -1.15
CA SER A 98 -7.90 -2.49 -0.37
C SER A 98 -7.84 -2.03 1.08
N HIS A 99 -6.63 -1.80 1.62
CA HIS A 99 -6.39 -1.38 3.00
C HIS A 99 -6.15 0.12 3.16
N GLY A 100 -6.19 0.89 2.07
CA GLY A 100 -6.02 2.34 2.12
C GLY A 100 -5.31 2.92 0.91
N ALA A 101 -4.68 4.09 1.12
CA ALA A 101 -3.93 4.76 0.06
C ALA A 101 -2.80 5.60 0.62
N THR A 102 -1.75 5.79 -0.16
CA THR A 102 -0.65 6.71 0.16
C THR A 102 -0.46 7.72 -0.96
N ALA A 103 -0.10 8.95 -0.62
CA ALA A 103 0.24 9.95 -1.62
C ALA A 103 1.42 10.80 -1.15
N ASN A 104 2.33 11.12 -2.08
CA ASN A 104 3.49 11.96 -1.83
C ASN A 104 3.53 13.10 -2.85
N SER A 105 3.65 14.34 -2.38
CA SER A 105 3.72 15.48 -3.28
C SER A 105 4.49 16.67 -2.69
N LEU A 106 4.66 17.71 -3.51
CA LEU A 106 5.07 19.01 -2.99
C LEU A 106 3.91 19.65 -2.22
N SER A 107 4.21 20.33 -1.11
CA SER A 107 3.20 20.94 -0.23
C SER A 107 2.25 21.89 -0.96
N LYS A 108 2.71 22.59 -2.00
CA LYS A 108 1.89 23.51 -2.80
C LYS A 108 0.77 22.83 -3.58
N TYR A 109 0.86 21.51 -3.80
CA TYR A 109 -0.13 20.71 -4.53
C TYR A 109 -0.97 19.82 -3.61
N SER A 110 -0.74 19.89 -2.30
CA SER A 110 -1.34 19.01 -1.30
C SER A 110 -2.86 18.88 -1.38
N GLY A 111 -3.56 20.01 -1.61
CA GLY A 111 -5.03 20.02 -1.71
C GLY A 111 -5.52 19.17 -2.89
N ARG A 112 -4.96 19.41 -4.10
CA ARG A 112 -5.38 18.67 -5.29
C ARG A 112 -5.05 17.18 -5.18
N ILE A 113 -3.88 16.85 -4.62
CA ILE A 113 -3.47 15.45 -4.47
C ILE A 113 -4.35 14.71 -3.47
N LEU A 114 -4.74 15.38 -2.39
CA LEU A 114 -5.70 14.80 -1.44
C LEU A 114 -7.07 14.56 -2.09
N GLU A 115 -7.53 15.48 -2.98
CA GLU A 115 -8.76 15.29 -3.75
C GLU A 115 -8.67 14.08 -4.68
N LEU A 116 -7.57 13.93 -5.45
CA LEU A 116 -7.36 12.78 -6.33
C LEU A 116 -7.30 11.46 -5.54
N MET A 117 -6.59 11.45 -4.42
CA MET A 117 -6.54 10.29 -3.53
C MET A 117 -7.94 9.94 -3.00
N ALA A 118 -8.72 10.93 -2.55
CA ALA A 118 -10.09 10.74 -2.09
C ALA A 118 -11.02 10.26 -3.22
N GLU A 119 -10.86 10.80 -4.43
CA GLU A 119 -11.64 10.40 -5.61
C GLU A 119 -11.40 8.92 -5.96
N GLY A 120 -10.14 8.48 -5.98
CA GLY A 120 -9.79 7.09 -6.25
C GLY A 120 -10.31 6.11 -5.20
N VAL A 121 -10.29 6.49 -3.92
CA VAL A 121 -10.77 5.63 -2.81
C VAL A 121 -12.29 5.60 -2.71
N LEU A 122 -12.95 6.78 -2.78
CA LEU A 122 -14.39 6.89 -2.50
C LEU A 122 -15.27 6.61 -3.72
N HIS A 123 -14.73 6.76 -4.92
CA HIS A 123 -15.47 6.63 -6.17
C HIS A 123 -14.74 5.76 -7.21
N PRO A 124 -14.22 4.57 -6.82
CA PRO A 124 -13.48 3.72 -7.75
C PRO A 124 -14.35 3.31 -8.94
N ASN A 125 -13.70 3.11 -10.08
CA ASN A 125 -14.36 2.64 -11.30
C ASN A 125 -13.91 1.21 -11.61
N PHE A 126 -14.62 0.22 -11.10
CA PHE A 126 -14.38 -1.18 -11.40
C PHE A 126 -15.09 -1.56 -12.70
N THR A 127 -14.33 -1.75 -13.78
CA THR A 127 -14.86 -2.21 -15.06
C THR A 127 -14.68 -3.72 -15.19
N GLN A 128 -15.58 -4.39 -15.94
CA GLN A 128 -15.45 -5.81 -16.23
C GLN A 128 -14.16 -6.10 -17.00
N GLU A 129 -13.80 -5.23 -17.93
CA GLU A 129 -12.58 -5.36 -18.75
C GLU A 129 -11.31 -5.34 -17.87
N ASP A 130 -11.19 -4.39 -16.95
CA ASP A 130 -10.03 -4.31 -16.04
C ASP A 130 -10.01 -5.52 -15.09
N PHE A 131 -11.18 -5.93 -14.58
CA PHE A 131 -11.30 -7.11 -13.74
C PHE A 131 -10.81 -8.37 -14.46
N ASP A 132 -11.25 -8.60 -15.69
CA ASP A 132 -10.86 -9.79 -16.46
C ASP A 132 -9.35 -9.78 -16.75
N LYS A 133 -8.76 -8.63 -17.03
CA LYS A 133 -7.32 -8.47 -17.22
C LYS A 133 -6.52 -8.77 -15.94
N GLU A 134 -6.92 -8.17 -14.82
CA GLU A 134 -6.21 -8.39 -13.56
C GLU A 134 -6.38 -9.82 -13.03
N LYS A 135 -7.57 -10.41 -13.20
CA LYS A 135 -7.80 -11.82 -12.90
C LYS A 135 -6.92 -12.75 -13.73
N ALA A 136 -6.80 -12.49 -15.04
CA ALA A 136 -5.92 -13.27 -15.91
C ALA A 136 -4.45 -13.21 -15.49
N LYS A 137 -3.95 -12.00 -15.14
CA LYS A 137 -2.59 -11.82 -14.64
C LYS A 137 -2.36 -12.55 -13.30
N LEU A 138 -3.35 -12.49 -12.40
CA LEU A 138 -3.28 -13.17 -11.11
C LEU A 138 -3.17 -14.68 -11.28
N ILE A 139 -4.01 -15.27 -12.16
CA ILE A 139 -3.96 -16.70 -12.49
C ILE A 139 -2.60 -17.07 -13.12
N GLU A 140 -2.08 -16.25 -14.04
CA GLU A 140 -0.78 -16.49 -14.66
C GLU A 140 0.36 -16.43 -13.62
N GLY A 141 0.32 -15.46 -12.71
CA GLY A 141 1.24 -15.37 -11.58
C GLY A 141 1.21 -16.61 -10.68
N MET A 142 0.01 -17.09 -10.32
CA MET A 142 -0.14 -18.31 -9.52
C MET A 142 0.47 -19.54 -10.21
N LYS A 143 0.25 -19.70 -11.52
CA LYS A 143 0.86 -20.80 -12.31
C LYS A 143 2.38 -20.73 -12.31
N ALA A 144 2.94 -19.54 -12.40
CA ALA A 144 4.39 -19.37 -12.33
C ALA A 144 4.95 -19.76 -10.94
N GLU A 145 4.18 -19.48 -9.88
CA GLU A 145 4.58 -19.82 -8.51
C GLU A 145 4.41 -21.29 -8.13
N GLU A 146 3.59 -22.06 -8.84
CA GLU A 146 3.39 -23.50 -8.58
C GLU A 146 4.70 -24.32 -8.60
N LYS A 147 5.70 -23.85 -9.34
CA LYS A 147 7.01 -24.49 -9.45
C LYS A 147 8.08 -23.86 -8.55
N SER A 148 7.70 -22.85 -7.79
CA SER A 148 8.60 -22.11 -6.90
C SER A 148 8.68 -22.80 -5.54
N VAL A 149 9.80 -23.45 -5.24
CA VAL A 149 10.04 -24.08 -3.94
C VAL A 149 9.87 -23.12 -2.75
N PRO A 150 10.37 -21.87 -2.81
CA PRO A 150 10.13 -20.90 -1.74
C PRO A 150 8.65 -20.54 -1.55
N ALA A 151 7.90 -20.36 -2.64
CA ALA A 151 6.46 -20.04 -2.55
C ALA A 151 5.67 -21.19 -1.92
N ILE A 152 5.95 -22.44 -2.35
CA ILE A 152 5.33 -23.63 -1.77
C ILE A 152 5.68 -23.76 -0.28
N ALA A 153 6.94 -23.56 0.09
CA ALA A 153 7.38 -23.64 1.48
C ALA A 153 6.67 -22.60 2.36
N SER A 154 6.53 -21.36 1.89
CA SER A 154 5.78 -20.29 2.60
C SER A 154 4.33 -20.71 2.85
N ARG A 155 3.62 -21.15 1.81
CA ARG A 155 2.22 -21.61 1.94
C ARG A 155 2.06 -22.75 2.95
N VAL A 156 2.99 -23.71 2.93
CA VAL A 156 2.97 -24.82 3.89
C VAL A 156 3.19 -24.34 5.32
N VAL A 157 4.13 -23.41 5.53
CA VAL A 157 4.38 -22.81 6.85
C VAL A 157 3.15 -22.08 7.37
N ASP A 158 2.51 -21.26 6.53
CA ASP A 158 1.32 -20.49 6.91
C ASP A 158 0.14 -21.40 7.26
N VAL A 159 -0.09 -22.45 6.47
CA VAL A 159 -1.14 -23.45 6.75
C VAL A 159 -0.86 -24.22 8.05
N LEU A 160 0.39 -24.61 8.29
CA LEU A 160 0.75 -25.35 9.51
C LEU A 160 0.67 -24.47 10.76
N ALA A 161 1.03 -23.19 10.65
CA ALA A 161 1.04 -22.25 11.77
C ALA A 161 -0.37 -21.76 12.13
N PHE A 162 -1.22 -21.47 11.14
CA PHE A 162 -2.50 -20.80 11.34
C PHE A 162 -3.72 -21.66 11.01
N GLY A 163 -3.57 -22.69 10.19
CA GLY A 163 -4.66 -23.52 9.70
C GLY A 163 -5.29 -22.99 8.42
N LYS A 164 -5.89 -23.88 7.62
CA LYS A 164 -6.46 -23.59 6.30
C LYS A 164 -7.64 -22.60 6.30
N ASN A 165 -8.31 -22.46 7.44
CA ASN A 165 -9.50 -21.59 7.57
C ASN A 165 -9.17 -20.24 8.23
N HIS A 166 -7.91 -20.00 8.53
CA HIS A 166 -7.45 -18.72 9.06
C HIS A 166 -7.04 -17.79 7.90
N PRO A 167 -7.33 -16.48 7.93
CA PRO A 167 -6.98 -15.57 6.85
C PRO A 167 -5.52 -15.66 6.39
N THR A 168 -4.58 -15.82 7.33
CA THR A 168 -3.15 -15.98 7.01
C THR A 168 -2.81 -17.35 6.42
N GLY A 169 -3.59 -18.39 6.73
CA GLY A 169 -3.35 -19.76 6.23
C GLY A 169 -4.11 -20.07 4.94
N GLU A 170 -4.96 -19.18 4.48
CA GLU A 170 -5.63 -19.32 3.18
C GLU A 170 -4.64 -19.12 2.02
N PHE A 171 -4.82 -19.83 0.94
CA PHE A 171 -4.12 -19.58 -0.33
C PHE A 171 -5.08 -19.73 -1.49
N MET A 172 -4.82 -18.96 -2.55
CA MET A 172 -5.59 -18.98 -3.79
C MET A 172 -5.25 -20.20 -4.65
N THR A 173 -6.23 -20.66 -5.40
CA THR A 173 -6.09 -21.65 -6.47
C THR A 173 -6.89 -21.16 -7.70
N GLU A 174 -6.69 -21.79 -8.86
CA GLU A 174 -7.47 -21.43 -10.05
C GLU A 174 -8.98 -21.68 -9.87
N GLU A 175 -9.37 -22.54 -8.93
CA GLU A 175 -10.77 -22.94 -8.68
C GLU A 175 -11.45 -22.06 -7.62
N THR A 176 -10.67 -21.26 -6.87
CA THR A 176 -11.15 -20.37 -5.80
C THR A 176 -10.88 -18.92 -6.16
#